data_b6299231ace012a4fd85d6a1efc547ba
#
_entry.id   b6299231ace012a4fd85d6a1efc547ba
#
_cell.length_a   1.000
_cell.length_b   1.000
_cell.length_c   1.000
_cell.angle_alpha   90.00
_cell.angle_beta   90.00
_cell.angle_gamma   90.00
#
_symmetry.space_group_name_H-M   'P 1'
#
loop_
_entity.id
_entity.type
_entity.pdbx_description
1 polymer ?
#
loop_
_entity_poly.entity_id
_entity_poly.type
_entity_poly.pdbx_seq_one_letter_code
_entity_poly.pdbx_strand_id
1 'polypeptide(L)'
;MRALMAVSVAALLAGGSAVAEPLLSQGIGSATCARLAPDIKPADGLNDEVNVMLYAWVQGYISAANVALLEYDNKHIDMSDLSDTRVLSMILDFCKANPDKRPANALDAFIKTAKKGKAQWKTGTVEWDE
;
A
#
# COMPACT_ATOMS: atom_id res chain seq x y z
N MET A 1 -28.05 31.97 -58.06
CA MET A 1 -28.32 30.78 -57.20
C MET A 1 -27.04 30.48 -56.41
N ARG A 2 -27.00 30.80 -55.12
CA ARG A 2 -25.88 30.54 -54.23
C ARG A 2 -26.29 29.36 -53.32
N ALA A 3 -25.65 28.20 -53.49
CA ALA A 3 -25.83 27.04 -52.65
C ALA A 3 -24.98 27.19 -51.39
N LEU A 4 -25.61 27.28 -50.21
CA LEU A 4 -24.98 27.22 -48.87
C LEU A 4 -24.79 25.75 -48.49
N MET A 5 -23.54 25.29 -48.44
CA MET A 5 -23.19 24.01 -47.86
C MET A 5 -23.09 24.16 -46.34
N ALA A 6 -23.99 23.54 -45.64
CA ALA A 6 -23.93 23.40 -44.18
C ALA A 6 -23.00 22.22 -43.82
N VAL A 7 -21.87 22.54 -43.19
CA VAL A 7 -20.94 21.53 -42.65
C VAL A 7 -21.40 21.25 -41.21
N SER A 8 -21.98 20.08 -40.98
CA SER A 8 -22.31 19.59 -39.66
C SER A 8 -21.09 18.96 -39.02
N VAL A 9 -20.50 19.63 -38.04
CA VAL A 9 -19.45 19.05 -37.20
C VAL A 9 -20.13 18.25 -36.10
N ALA A 10 -20.15 16.91 -36.22
CA ALA A 10 -20.53 16.01 -35.16
C ALA A 10 -19.36 15.83 -34.18
N ALA A 11 -19.40 16.52 -33.06
CA ALA A 11 -18.46 16.31 -31.94
C ALA A 11 -18.77 14.96 -31.28
N LEU A 12 -17.96 13.96 -31.54
CA LEU A 12 -17.95 12.70 -30.82
C LEU A 12 -17.37 12.95 -29.41
N LEU A 13 -18.25 13.17 -28.43
CA LEU A 13 -17.93 13.09 -27.02
C LEU A 13 -17.71 11.60 -26.67
N ALA A 14 -16.50 11.09 -26.89
CA ALA A 14 -16.06 9.84 -26.34
C ALA A 14 -15.83 10.07 -24.83
N GLY A 15 -16.92 10.04 -24.07
CA GLY A 15 -16.89 9.97 -22.61
C GLY A 15 -16.33 8.61 -22.17
N GLY A 16 -15.02 8.51 -22.06
CA GLY A 16 -14.40 7.38 -21.40
C GLY A 16 -14.84 7.39 -19.94
N SER A 17 -15.65 6.43 -19.53
CA SER A 17 -15.93 6.16 -18.13
C SER A 17 -14.61 5.82 -17.45
N ALA A 18 -14.03 6.77 -16.69
CA ALA A 18 -12.95 6.49 -15.79
C ALA A 18 -13.51 5.55 -14.72
N VAL A 19 -13.27 4.25 -14.86
CA VAL A 19 -13.54 3.29 -13.81
C VAL A 19 -12.56 3.62 -12.69
N ALA A 20 -13.05 4.22 -11.61
CA ALA A 20 -12.24 4.45 -10.43
C ALA A 20 -11.78 3.08 -9.91
N GLU A 21 -10.47 2.86 -9.90
CA GLU A 21 -9.91 1.67 -9.26
C GLU A 21 -10.32 1.65 -7.79
N PRO A 22 -10.79 0.51 -7.25
CA PRO A 22 -11.12 0.43 -5.84
C PRO A 22 -9.88 0.75 -5.00
N LEU A 23 -10.01 1.71 -4.08
CA LEU A 23 -8.96 2.05 -3.11
C LEU A 23 -8.83 0.88 -2.12
N LEU A 24 -7.88 0.00 -2.36
CA LEU A 24 -7.58 -1.15 -1.50
C LEU A 24 -6.81 -0.75 -0.24
N SER A 25 -6.25 0.46 -0.19
CA SER A 25 -5.55 1.00 0.98
C SER A 25 -5.79 2.51 1.08
N GLN A 26 -5.69 3.04 2.29
CA GLN A 26 -5.81 4.46 2.58
C GLN A 26 -4.53 4.99 3.27
N GLY A 27 -4.46 6.30 3.44
CA GLY A 27 -3.34 6.96 4.10
C GLY A 27 -2.07 6.99 3.23
N ILE A 28 -0.92 7.06 3.89
CA ILE A 28 0.38 7.23 3.23
C ILE A 28 0.70 6.10 2.23
N GLY A 29 0.23 4.89 2.49
CA GLY A 29 0.43 3.74 1.61
C GLY A 29 -0.33 3.79 0.29
N SER A 30 -1.29 4.72 0.13
CA SER A 30 -2.01 4.94 -1.13
C SER A 30 -1.35 5.99 -2.03
N ALA A 31 -0.36 6.73 -1.52
CA ALA A 31 0.42 7.67 -2.33
C ALA A 31 1.21 6.93 -3.41
N THR A 32 1.45 7.58 -4.57
CA THR A 32 2.33 7.00 -5.57
C THR A 32 3.77 6.97 -5.09
N CYS A 33 4.52 5.97 -5.50
CA CYS A 33 5.93 5.85 -5.18
C CYS A 33 6.74 7.06 -5.66
N ALA A 34 6.44 7.61 -6.83
CA ALA A 34 7.07 8.83 -7.35
C ALA A 34 6.93 10.01 -6.39
N ARG A 35 5.77 10.14 -5.73
CA ARG A 35 5.51 11.22 -4.78
C ARG A 35 6.18 10.98 -3.43
N LEU A 36 6.18 9.74 -2.96
CA LEU A 36 6.61 9.41 -1.60
C LEU A 36 8.12 9.18 -1.48
N ALA A 37 8.76 8.55 -2.49
CA ALA A 37 10.15 8.14 -2.41
C ALA A 37 11.14 9.26 -2.02
N PRO A 38 11.00 10.52 -2.49
CA PRO A 38 11.91 11.60 -2.09
C PRO A 38 11.90 11.91 -0.59
N ASP A 39 10.80 11.61 0.10
CA ASP A 39 10.60 11.94 1.50
C ASP A 39 10.96 10.78 2.44
N ILE A 40 11.21 9.58 1.92
CA ILE A 40 11.63 8.41 2.73
C ILE A 40 13.14 8.50 2.99
N LYS A 41 13.53 8.59 4.25
CA LYS A 41 14.92 8.74 4.70
C LYS A 41 15.30 7.65 5.71
N PRO A 42 15.61 6.43 5.27
CA PRO A 42 15.88 5.31 6.18
C PRO A 42 16.97 5.59 7.21
N ALA A 43 17.96 6.43 6.87
CA ALA A 43 19.05 6.79 7.78
C ALA A 43 18.58 7.61 9.00
N ASP A 44 17.47 8.33 8.87
CA ASP A 44 16.89 9.14 9.95
C ASP A 44 16.01 8.31 10.89
N GLY A 45 15.70 7.05 10.52
CA GLY A 45 14.86 6.15 11.30
C GLY A 45 13.52 6.79 11.62
N LEU A 46 13.07 6.65 12.86
CA LEU A 46 11.81 7.24 13.36
C LEU A 46 11.96 8.68 13.88
N ASN A 47 13.04 9.38 13.56
CA ASN A 47 13.17 10.80 13.84
C ASN A 47 12.56 11.69 12.75
N ASP A 48 12.23 11.11 11.60
CA ASP A 48 11.54 11.78 10.49
C ASP A 48 10.05 11.47 10.52
N GLU A 49 9.20 12.48 10.36
CA GLU A 49 7.73 12.36 10.47
C GLU A 49 7.15 11.45 9.38
N VAL A 50 7.64 11.54 8.15
CA VAL A 50 7.18 10.69 7.03
C VAL A 50 7.53 9.23 7.31
N ASN A 51 8.73 8.99 7.84
CA ASN A 51 9.16 7.65 8.22
C ASN A 51 8.26 7.06 9.32
N VAL A 52 7.92 7.85 10.35
CA VAL A 52 7.02 7.42 11.44
C VAL A 52 5.66 7.03 10.89
N MET A 53 5.06 7.91 10.05
CA MET A 53 3.75 7.62 9.46
C MET A 53 3.78 6.40 8.56
N LEU A 54 4.82 6.26 7.74
CA LEU A 54 4.97 5.13 6.83
C LEU A 54 5.17 3.83 7.61
N TYR A 55 6.03 3.82 8.62
CA TYR A 55 6.30 2.65 9.44
C TYR A 55 5.06 2.20 10.21
N ALA A 56 4.35 3.12 10.85
CA ALA A 56 3.10 2.81 11.55
C ALA A 56 2.03 2.23 10.60
N TRP A 57 1.91 2.79 9.39
CA TRP A 57 1.01 2.27 8.38
C TRP A 57 1.40 0.84 7.95
N VAL A 58 2.70 0.57 7.75
CA VAL A 58 3.21 -0.77 7.41
C VAL A 58 2.89 -1.78 8.50
N GLN A 59 3.12 -1.42 9.76
CA GLN A 59 2.79 -2.31 10.89
C GLN A 59 1.30 -2.68 10.90
N GLY A 60 0.41 -1.70 10.67
CA GLY A 60 -1.02 -1.95 10.56
C GLY A 60 -1.37 -2.86 9.39
N TYR A 61 -0.77 -2.63 8.22
CA TYR A 61 -1.01 -3.43 7.02
C TYR A 61 -0.60 -4.89 7.21
N ILE A 62 0.61 -5.14 7.75
CA ILE A 62 1.09 -6.51 8.00
C ILE A 62 0.29 -7.17 9.14
N SER A 63 -0.12 -6.41 10.15
CA SER A 63 -0.98 -6.93 11.22
C SER A 63 -2.32 -7.40 10.68
N ALA A 64 -2.96 -6.64 9.79
CA ALA A 64 -4.19 -7.05 9.13
C ALA A 64 -3.99 -8.30 8.27
N ALA A 65 -2.88 -8.38 7.53
CA ALA A 65 -2.54 -9.58 6.76
C ALA A 65 -2.33 -10.80 7.66
N ASN A 66 -1.71 -10.62 8.84
CA ASN A 66 -1.53 -11.69 9.82
C ASN A 66 -2.85 -12.18 10.40
N VAL A 67 -3.81 -11.30 10.67
CA VAL A 67 -5.15 -11.70 11.11
C VAL A 67 -5.79 -12.61 10.06
N ALA A 68 -5.76 -12.22 8.79
CA ALA A 68 -6.30 -13.05 7.71
C ALA A 68 -5.56 -14.39 7.57
N LEU A 69 -4.22 -14.38 7.61
CA LEU A 69 -3.41 -15.62 7.54
C LEU A 69 -3.68 -16.56 8.71
N LEU A 70 -3.91 -16.03 9.90
CA LEU A 70 -4.26 -16.83 11.09
C LEU A 70 -5.65 -17.45 10.95
N GLU A 71 -6.61 -16.69 10.45
CA GLU A 71 -7.98 -17.15 10.29
C GLU A 71 -8.12 -18.24 9.24
N TYR A 72 -7.48 -18.07 8.07
CA TYR A 72 -7.67 -18.97 6.94
C TYR A 72 -6.61 -20.07 6.82
N ASP A 73 -5.37 -19.81 7.25
CA ASP A 73 -4.24 -20.71 7.00
C ASP A 73 -3.53 -21.20 8.28
N ASN A 74 -3.90 -20.71 9.46
CA ASN A 74 -3.18 -20.93 10.73
C ASN A 74 -1.69 -20.58 10.62
N LYS A 75 -1.38 -19.48 9.92
CA LYS A 75 -0.03 -18.97 9.68
C LYS A 75 0.08 -17.52 10.08
N HIS A 76 1.29 -17.04 10.24
CA HIS A 76 1.60 -15.63 10.44
C HIS A 76 2.95 -15.28 9.84
N ILE A 77 3.13 -14.02 9.50
CA ILE A 77 4.42 -13.44 9.16
C ILE A 77 5.09 -13.04 10.46
N ASP A 78 6.30 -13.52 10.69
CA ASP A 78 7.10 -13.07 11.83
C ASP A 78 7.60 -11.65 11.57
N MET A 79 7.17 -10.72 12.44
CA MET A 79 7.51 -9.30 12.34
C MET A 79 8.74 -8.92 13.17
N SER A 80 9.33 -9.84 13.92
CA SER A 80 10.45 -9.56 14.83
C SER A 80 11.69 -9.00 14.11
N ASP A 81 11.90 -9.40 12.86
CA ASP A 81 13.01 -8.95 12.02
C ASP A 81 12.70 -7.68 11.21
N LEU A 82 11.51 -7.10 11.34
CA LEU A 82 11.09 -5.92 10.61
C LEU A 82 11.40 -4.64 11.39
N SER A 83 12.71 -4.32 11.52
CA SER A 83 13.11 -3.02 12.06
C SER A 83 12.62 -1.88 11.14
N ASP A 84 12.46 -0.69 11.71
CA ASP A 84 12.09 0.53 11.00
C ASP A 84 12.98 0.78 9.78
N THR A 85 14.29 0.81 9.97
CA THR A 85 15.26 1.03 8.90
C THR A 85 15.14 0.01 7.77
N ARG A 86 14.93 -1.27 8.10
CA ARG A 86 14.76 -2.33 7.10
C ARG A 86 13.49 -2.17 6.30
N VAL A 87 12.39 -1.85 6.96
CA VAL A 87 11.09 -1.61 6.33
C VAL A 87 11.15 -0.39 5.41
N LEU A 88 11.69 0.72 5.91
CA LEU A 88 11.83 1.96 5.15
C LEU A 88 12.71 1.78 3.91
N SER A 89 13.85 1.07 4.06
CA SER A 89 14.74 0.77 2.93
C SER A 89 14.05 -0.10 1.88
N MET A 90 13.36 -1.16 2.30
CA MET A 90 12.62 -2.04 1.41
C MET A 90 11.58 -1.28 0.57
N ILE A 91 10.81 -0.40 1.20
CA ILE A 91 9.80 0.40 0.50
C ILE A 91 10.45 1.42 -0.42
N LEU A 92 11.52 2.10 0.03
CA LEU A 92 12.24 3.06 -0.79
C LEU A 92 12.83 2.41 -2.05
N ASP A 93 13.46 1.24 -1.91
CA ASP A 93 14.05 0.51 -3.04
C ASP A 93 12.98 0.06 -4.04
N PHE A 94 11.86 -0.46 -3.53
CA PHE A 94 10.71 -0.78 -4.37
C PHE A 94 10.18 0.45 -5.11
N CYS A 95 10.00 1.55 -4.40
CA CYS A 95 9.46 2.78 -4.96
C CYS A 95 10.39 3.42 -6.00
N LYS A 96 11.70 3.36 -5.81
CA LYS A 96 12.68 3.81 -6.82
C LYS A 96 12.58 3.00 -8.11
N ALA A 97 12.36 1.70 -8.00
CA ALA A 97 12.22 0.80 -9.14
C ALA A 97 10.83 0.89 -9.81
N ASN A 98 9.81 1.36 -9.09
CA ASN A 98 8.40 1.32 -9.52
C ASN A 98 7.69 2.65 -9.18
N PRO A 99 8.03 3.77 -9.84
CA PRO A 99 7.51 5.09 -9.48
C PRO A 99 6.00 5.24 -9.67
N ASP A 100 5.40 4.47 -10.56
CA ASP A 100 3.96 4.42 -10.85
C ASP A 100 3.15 3.56 -9.87
N LYS A 101 3.82 2.75 -9.07
CA LYS A 101 3.21 1.89 -8.04
C LYS A 101 3.01 2.63 -6.72
N ARG A 102 2.62 1.90 -5.69
CA ARG A 102 2.34 2.39 -4.34
C ARG A 102 3.07 1.54 -3.30
N PRO A 103 3.36 2.04 -2.10
CA PRO A 103 3.91 1.26 -1.00
C PRO A 103 3.13 -0.02 -0.70
N ALA A 104 1.80 0.00 -0.85
CA ALA A 104 0.96 -1.20 -0.71
C ALA A 104 1.42 -2.35 -1.63
N ASN A 105 1.86 -2.05 -2.86
CA ASN A 105 2.36 -3.08 -3.77
C ASN A 105 3.70 -3.68 -3.32
N ALA A 106 4.54 -2.89 -2.62
CA ALA A 106 5.75 -3.40 -1.99
C ALA A 106 5.42 -4.41 -0.89
N LEU A 107 4.43 -4.09 -0.06
CA LEU A 107 3.99 -4.98 1.01
C LEU A 107 3.31 -6.24 0.49
N ASP A 108 2.51 -6.15 -0.56
CA ASP A 108 1.94 -7.33 -1.21
C ASP A 108 3.02 -8.28 -1.73
N ALA A 109 4.06 -7.74 -2.37
CA ALA A 109 5.21 -8.52 -2.82
C ALA A 109 5.95 -9.16 -1.64
N PHE A 110 6.18 -8.40 -0.57
CA PHE A 110 6.80 -8.89 0.65
C PHE A 110 5.97 -10.02 1.30
N ILE A 111 4.67 -9.83 1.50
CA ILE A 111 3.77 -10.81 2.12
C ILE A 111 3.74 -12.13 1.34
N LYS A 112 3.79 -12.08 0.00
CA LYS A 112 3.84 -13.27 -0.84
C LYS A 112 5.10 -14.11 -0.63
N THR A 113 6.23 -13.46 -0.41
CA THR A 113 7.56 -14.11 -0.31
C THR A 113 8.04 -14.30 1.12
N ALA A 114 7.45 -13.60 2.09
CA ALA A 114 7.85 -13.68 3.49
C ALA A 114 7.68 -15.09 4.06
N LYS A 115 8.64 -15.48 4.89
CA LYS A 115 8.56 -16.72 5.65
C LYS A 115 7.38 -16.68 6.60
N LYS A 116 6.55 -17.72 6.55
CA LYS A 116 5.37 -17.84 7.39
C LYS A 116 5.58 -18.93 8.44
N GLY A 117 5.43 -18.58 9.71
CA GLY A 117 5.37 -19.50 10.82
C GLY A 117 3.98 -20.12 10.94
N LYS A 118 3.89 -21.27 11.63
CA LYS A 118 2.63 -21.84 12.09
C LYS A 118 2.24 -21.16 13.40
N ALA A 119 1.00 -20.71 13.50
CA ALA A 119 0.44 -20.21 14.75
C ALA A 119 -0.98 -20.75 14.91
N GLN A 120 -1.39 -20.92 16.15
CA GLN A 120 -2.79 -21.15 16.47
C GLN A 120 -3.34 -19.86 17.07
N TRP A 121 -4.46 -19.41 16.55
CA TRP A 121 -5.23 -18.35 17.19
C TRP A 121 -5.68 -18.86 18.55
N LYS A 122 -5.05 -18.36 19.61
CA LYS A 122 -5.59 -18.54 20.96
C LYS A 122 -6.63 -17.44 21.12
N THR A 123 -7.90 -17.81 21.12
CA THR A 123 -8.96 -16.95 21.60
C THR A 123 -8.71 -16.68 23.09
N GLY A 124 -7.84 -15.71 23.38
CA GLY A 124 -7.74 -15.11 24.68
C GLY A 124 -8.86 -14.09 24.75
N THR A 125 -9.74 -14.25 25.73
CA THR A 125 -10.57 -13.13 26.17
C THR A 125 -9.61 -12.04 26.62
N VAL A 126 -9.58 -10.92 25.85
CA VAL A 126 -8.95 -9.71 26.34
C VAL A 126 -9.88 -9.18 27.40
N GLU A 127 -9.58 -9.45 28.65
CA GLU A 127 -10.24 -8.76 29.78
C GLU A 127 -9.70 -7.33 29.74
N TRP A 128 -10.56 -6.40 29.38
CA TRP A 128 -10.30 -4.98 29.54
C TRP A 128 -10.62 -4.67 30.99
N ASP A 129 -9.59 -4.40 31.80
CA ASP A 129 -9.78 -3.87 33.16
C ASP A 129 -10.44 -2.49 33.01
N GLU A 130 -11.66 -2.36 33.54
CA GLU A 130 -12.41 -1.09 33.61
C GLU A 130 -11.85 -0.19 34.73
#